data_4d851ee755f80bcfc5daec3ac09d1527
#
_entry.id   4d851ee755f80bcfc5daec3ac09d1527
#
_cell.length_a   1.000
_cell.length_b   1.000
_cell.length_c   1.000
_cell.angle_alpha   90.00
_cell.angle_beta   90.00
_cell.angle_gamma   90.00
#
_symmetry.space_group_name_H-M   'P 1'
#
loop_
_entity.id
_entity.type
_entity.pdbx_description
1 polymer ?
#
loop_
_entity_poly.entity_id
_entity_poly.type
_entity_poly.pdbx_seq_one_letter_code
_entity_poly.pdbx_strand_id
1 'polypeptide(L)'
;MRLLSFAPVAPVRQIKCAGAPAAAALLAAAALLTACASLPPPVEQMAVTRTTVERVSSAPNAVDAAPVELSQAREKLARAERAMNDKDYVTARRLGAEAEADARVAESRASAMRGERALKEIRDSIRSLQDEINRRAP
;
A
#
# COMPACT_ATOMS: atom_id res chain seq x y z
N MET A 1 62.88 8.56 -11.83
CA MET A 1 62.77 8.91 -10.40
C MET A 1 62.39 10.39 -10.29
N ARG A 2 61.11 10.69 -10.11
CA ARG A 2 60.60 12.06 -9.84
C ARG A 2 60.00 12.06 -8.45
N LEU A 3 60.66 12.79 -7.54
CA LEU A 3 60.29 13.02 -6.17
C LEU A 3 59.05 13.95 -6.15
N LEU A 4 57.94 13.44 -5.65
CA LEU A 4 56.72 14.22 -5.38
C LEU A 4 56.98 15.04 -4.09
N SER A 5 57.08 16.35 -4.26
CA SER A 5 57.20 17.32 -3.17
C SER A 5 55.92 17.42 -2.41
N PHE A 6 55.94 17.03 -1.14
CA PHE A 6 54.79 17.14 -0.20
C PHE A 6 54.72 18.59 0.30
N ALA A 7 53.68 19.33 -0.09
CA ALA A 7 53.43 20.66 0.42
C ALA A 7 52.81 20.58 1.85
N PRO A 8 53.26 21.43 2.80
CA PRO A 8 52.72 21.42 4.15
C PRO A 8 51.28 22.01 4.18
N VAL A 9 50.35 21.25 4.78
CA VAL A 9 49.00 21.69 5.06
C VAL A 9 49.04 22.84 6.09
N ALA A 10 48.46 23.99 5.73
CA ALA A 10 48.36 25.15 6.59
C ALA A 10 47.41 24.86 7.79
N PRO A 11 47.72 25.36 9.00
CA PRO A 11 46.89 25.11 10.17
C PRO A 11 45.56 25.85 10.03
N VAL A 12 44.48 25.07 10.16
CA VAL A 12 43.10 25.62 10.24
C VAL A 12 42.99 26.53 11.47
N ARG A 13 42.80 27.82 11.18
CA ARG A 13 42.62 28.85 12.19
C ARG A 13 41.33 28.60 12.93
N GLN A 14 41.40 28.14 14.16
CA GLN A 14 40.26 27.99 15.04
C GLN A 14 39.64 29.36 15.33
N ILE A 15 38.51 29.62 14.70
CA ILE A 15 37.66 30.78 15.03
C ILE A 15 36.98 30.48 16.35
N LYS A 16 37.53 31.03 17.46
CA LYS A 16 36.85 31.03 18.75
C LYS A 16 35.66 31.97 18.69
N CYS A 17 34.47 31.44 18.31
CA CYS A 17 33.19 32.12 18.52
C CYS A 17 32.80 32.04 19.98
N ALA A 18 33.40 32.89 20.80
CA ALA A 18 32.90 33.15 22.17
C ALA A 18 31.65 34.01 22.06
N GLY A 19 30.50 33.37 22.11
CA GLY A 19 29.16 34.05 22.08
C GLY A 19 28.00 33.26 21.47
N ALA A 20 28.27 32.06 20.94
CA ALA A 20 27.28 31.34 20.14
C ALA A 20 26.44 30.20 20.80
N PRO A 21 26.55 29.86 22.11
CA PRO A 21 25.72 28.74 22.60
C PRO A 21 24.23 29.12 22.76
N ALA A 22 23.92 30.36 23.07
CA ALA A 22 22.53 30.80 23.26
C ALA A 22 21.74 30.90 21.95
N ALA A 23 22.37 31.43 20.89
CA ALA A 23 21.72 31.52 19.59
C ALA A 23 21.54 30.13 18.92
N ALA A 24 22.50 29.24 19.08
CA ALA A 24 22.40 27.86 18.59
C ALA A 24 21.33 27.06 19.34
N ALA A 25 21.20 27.24 20.66
CA ALA A 25 20.16 26.62 21.45
C ALA A 25 18.76 27.11 21.11
N LEU A 26 18.59 28.40 20.81
CA LEU A 26 17.30 28.97 20.37
C LEU A 26 16.89 28.45 18.99
N LEU A 27 17.84 28.33 18.06
CA LEU A 27 17.56 27.76 16.72
C LEU A 27 17.23 26.26 16.80
N ALA A 28 17.89 25.50 17.66
CA ALA A 28 17.56 24.10 17.89
C ALA A 28 16.20 23.92 18.55
N ALA A 29 15.83 24.76 19.51
CA ALA A 29 14.51 24.75 20.14
C ALA A 29 13.39 25.13 19.15
N ALA A 30 13.61 26.09 18.25
CA ALA A 30 12.67 26.47 17.21
C ALA A 30 12.46 25.34 16.18
N ALA A 31 13.50 24.58 15.83
CA ALA A 31 13.41 23.43 14.92
C ALA A 31 12.61 22.27 15.53
N LEU A 32 12.63 22.08 16.84
CA LEU A 32 11.85 21.03 17.51
C LEU A 32 10.34 21.36 17.59
N LEU A 33 9.97 22.63 17.57
CA LEU A 33 8.57 23.08 17.59
C LEU A 33 7.87 22.88 16.21
N THR A 34 8.61 22.79 15.12
CA THR A 34 8.04 22.52 13.78
C THR A 34 7.77 21.04 13.51
N ALA A 35 8.22 20.12 14.37
CA ALA A 35 8.03 18.69 14.20
C ALA A 35 6.59 18.21 14.46
N CYS A 36 5.70 19.07 14.98
CA CYS A 36 4.28 18.79 15.14
C CYS A 36 3.43 19.26 13.96
N ALA A 37 3.95 19.20 12.74
CA ALA A 37 3.11 19.41 11.56
C ALA A 37 2.09 18.26 11.51
N SER A 38 0.83 18.54 11.86
CA SER A 38 -0.27 17.59 11.72
C SER A 38 -0.35 17.14 10.25
N LEU A 39 -0.28 15.83 10.01
CA LEU A 39 -0.42 15.30 8.66
C LEU A 39 -1.76 15.78 8.06
N PRO A 40 -1.76 16.19 6.79
CA PRO A 40 -3.01 16.56 6.13
C PRO A 40 -3.94 15.34 6.03
N PRO A 41 -5.27 15.54 6.09
CA PRO A 41 -6.24 14.44 6.00
C PRO A 41 -6.09 13.68 4.68
N PRO A 42 -6.04 12.34 4.69
CA PRO A 42 -5.86 11.52 3.49
C PRO A 42 -7.16 11.31 2.71
N VAL A 43 -7.84 12.39 2.32
CA VAL A 43 -9.17 12.33 1.70
C VAL A 43 -9.17 11.54 0.39
N GLU A 44 -8.21 11.79 -0.48
CA GLU A 44 -8.09 11.09 -1.78
C GLU A 44 -7.82 9.60 -1.60
N GLN A 45 -6.90 9.24 -0.72
CA GLN A 45 -6.61 7.84 -0.42
C GLN A 45 -7.85 7.12 0.11
N MET A 46 -8.59 7.74 1.04
CA MET A 46 -9.81 7.15 1.59
C MET A 46 -10.91 6.98 0.55
N ALA A 47 -11.04 7.93 -0.40
CA ALA A 47 -11.97 7.81 -1.51
C ALA A 47 -11.62 6.61 -2.42
N VAL A 48 -10.34 6.46 -2.78
CA VAL A 48 -9.84 5.31 -3.57
C VAL A 48 -10.07 3.99 -2.83
N THR A 49 -9.75 3.93 -1.55
CA THR A 49 -9.96 2.73 -0.73
C THR A 49 -11.43 2.32 -0.69
N ARG A 50 -12.34 3.29 -0.45
CA ARG A 50 -13.79 3.03 -0.44
C ARG A 50 -14.27 2.48 -1.77
N THR A 51 -13.97 3.16 -2.87
CA THR A 51 -14.39 2.70 -4.20
C THR A 51 -13.82 1.33 -4.56
N THR A 52 -12.58 1.03 -4.14
CA THR A 52 -11.96 -0.29 -4.37
C THR A 52 -12.69 -1.37 -3.59
N VAL A 53 -12.94 -1.18 -2.29
CA VAL A 53 -13.66 -2.15 -1.44
C VAL A 53 -15.09 -2.36 -1.94
N GLU A 54 -15.80 -1.31 -2.32
CA GLU A 54 -17.17 -1.39 -2.87
C GLU A 54 -17.20 -2.15 -4.20
N ARG A 55 -16.29 -1.80 -5.14
CA ARG A 55 -16.19 -2.46 -6.44
C ARG A 55 -15.91 -3.96 -6.30
N VAL A 56 -14.96 -4.33 -5.44
CA VAL A 56 -14.62 -5.75 -5.22
C VAL A 56 -15.77 -6.45 -4.49
N SER A 57 -16.42 -5.80 -3.54
CA SER A 57 -17.55 -6.36 -2.81
C SER A 57 -18.77 -6.67 -3.70
N SER A 58 -18.95 -5.91 -4.77
CA SER A 58 -20.02 -6.11 -5.76
C SER A 58 -19.62 -7.02 -6.91
N ALA A 59 -18.35 -7.42 -7.01
CA ALA A 59 -17.89 -8.27 -8.09
C ALA A 59 -18.45 -9.70 -7.99
N PRO A 60 -18.90 -10.30 -9.10
CA PRO A 60 -19.40 -11.66 -9.11
C PRO A 60 -18.38 -12.66 -8.54
N ASN A 61 -18.84 -13.55 -7.67
CA ASN A 61 -18.05 -14.58 -6.99
C ASN A 61 -16.96 -14.08 -6.02
N ALA A 62 -16.85 -12.78 -5.76
CA ALA A 62 -15.84 -12.27 -4.82
C ALA A 62 -16.12 -12.75 -3.39
N VAL A 63 -17.39 -12.76 -2.99
CA VAL A 63 -17.83 -13.26 -1.67
C VAL A 63 -17.55 -14.75 -1.51
N ASP A 64 -17.76 -15.55 -2.56
CA ASP A 64 -17.51 -16.99 -2.52
C ASP A 64 -16.01 -17.33 -2.57
N ALA A 65 -15.25 -16.54 -3.33
CA ALA A 65 -13.81 -16.79 -3.53
C ALA A 65 -12.94 -16.35 -2.36
N ALA A 66 -13.32 -15.26 -1.67
CA ALA A 66 -12.50 -14.64 -0.65
C ALA A 66 -13.34 -13.97 0.44
N PRO A 67 -14.20 -14.72 1.16
CA PRO A 67 -15.09 -14.16 2.16
C PRO A 67 -14.35 -13.51 3.33
N VAL A 68 -13.22 -14.08 3.74
CA VAL A 68 -12.43 -13.60 4.86
C VAL A 68 -11.75 -12.27 4.52
N GLU A 69 -11.10 -12.19 3.37
CA GLU A 69 -10.40 -10.98 2.92
C GLU A 69 -11.37 -9.82 2.69
N LEU A 70 -12.54 -10.12 2.13
CA LEU A 70 -13.60 -9.13 1.95
C LEU A 70 -14.17 -8.61 3.28
N SER A 71 -14.35 -9.50 4.25
CA SER A 71 -14.76 -9.11 5.60
C SER A 71 -13.72 -8.22 6.27
N GLN A 72 -12.45 -8.60 6.18
CA GLN A 72 -11.32 -7.83 6.72
C GLN A 72 -11.19 -6.45 6.05
N ALA A 73 -11.31 -6.39 4.72
CA ALA A 73 -11.28 -5.15 3.98
C ALA A 73 -12.37 -4.17 4.43
N ARG A 74 -13.60 -4.65 4.58
CA ARG A 74 -14.73 -3.84 5.06
C ARG A 74 -14.55 -3.37 6.50
N GLU A 75 -14.09 -4.25 7.38
CA GLU A 75 -13.83 -3.91 8.78
C GLU A 75 -12.73 -2.84 8.90
N LYS A 76 -11.61 -3.03 8.19
CA LYS A 76 -10.51 -2.06 8.19
C LYS A 76 -10.92 -0.72 7.60
N LEU A 77 -11.71 -0.72 6.52
CA LEU A 77 -12.28 0.51 5.95
C LEU A 77 -13.14 1.26 6.99
N ALA A 78 -14.05 0.56 7.66
CA ALA A 78 -14.89 1.17 8.69
C ALA A 78 -14.06 1.73 9.86
N ARG A 79 -12.96 1.07 10.23
CA ARG A 79 -12.03 1.57 11.25
C ARG A 79 -11.24 2.77 10.75
N ALA A 80 -10.82 2.78 9.48
CA ALA A 80 -10.12 3.91 8.87
C ALA A 80 -11.02 5.15 8.82
N GLU A 81 -12.32 4.99 8.51
CA GLU A 81 -13.30 6.08 8.50
C GLU A 81 -13.53 6.67 9.91
N ARG A 82 -13.57 5.82 10.93
CA ARG A 82 -13.60 6.30 12.32
C ARG A 82 -12.36 7.11 12.69
N ALA A 83 -11.17 6.61 12.34
CA ALA A 83 -9.92 7.32 12.56
C ALA A 83 -9.87 8.67 11.82
N MET A 84 -10.47 8.76 10.63
CA MET A 84 -10.65 10.03 9.90
C MET A 84 -11.50 11.04 10.70
N ASN A 85 -12.62 10.58 11.28
CA ASN A 85 -13.50 11.40 12.10
C ASN A 85 -12.81 11.87 13.38
N ASP A 86 -11.98 11.01 13.97
CA ASP A 86 -11.19 11.29 15.17
C ASP A 86 -9.94 12.15 14.86
N LYS A 87 -9.71 12.50 13.58
CA LYS A 87 -8.53 13.21 13.06
C LYS A 87 -7.20 12.46 13.30
N ASP A 88 -7.25 11.17 13.56
CA ASP A 88 -6.09 10.28 13.58
C ASP A 88 -5.73 9.85 12.15
N TYR A 89 -5.13 10.78 11.42
CA TYR A 89 -4.81 10.59 10.00
C TYR A 89 -3.71 9.55 9.77
N VAL A 90 -2.88 9.28 10.75
CA VAL A 90 -1.84 8.24 10.67
C VAL A 90 -2.51 6.85 10.65
N THR A 91 -3.39 6.59 11.62
CA THR A 91 -4.15 5.35 11.69
C THR A 91 -5.09 5.20 10.48
N ALA A 92 -5.75 6.28 10.05
CA ALA A 92 -6.63 6.27 8.88
C ALA A 92 -5.86 5.84 7.61
N ARG A 93 -4.68 6.41 7.35
CA ARG A 93 -3.83 6.03 6.20
C ARG A 93 -3.43 4.57 6.24
N ARG A 94 -2.95 4.10 7.38
CA ARG A 94 -2.51 2.72 7.55
C ARG A 94 -3.65 1.74 7.32
N LEU A 95 -4.78 1.93 8.01
CA LEU A 95 -5.96 1.06 7.88
C LEU A 95 -6.57 1.12 6.48
N GLY A 96 -6.58 2.30 5.84
CA GLY A 96 -7.01 2.44 4.45
C GLY A 96 -6.15 1.64 3.49
N ALA A 97 -4.82 1.73 3.62
CA ALA A 97 -3.90 0.94 2.79
C ALA A 97 -4.06 -0.58 3.01
N GLU A 98 -4.24 -1.01 4.26
CA GLU A 98 -4.50 -2.41 4.59
C GLU A 98 -5.84 -2.90 4.01
N ALA A 99 -6.91 -2.11 4.11
CA ALA A 99 -8.21 -2.44 3.52
C ALA A 99 -8.14 -2.58 2.00
N GLU A 100 -7.41 -1.69 1.34
CA GLU A 100 -7.20 -1.76 -0.11
C GLU A 100 -6.39 -3.00 -0.51
N ALA A 101 -5.38 -3.37 0.26
CA ALA A 101 -4.58 -4.58 0.03
C ALA A 101 -5.45 -5.85 0.15
N ASP A 102 -6.27 -5.96 1.21
CA ASP A 102 -7.18 -7.09 1.40
C ASP A 102 -8.20 -7.18 0.25
N ALA A 103 -8.75 -6.04 -0.19
CA ALA A 103 -9.67 -6.00 -1.32
C ALA A 103 -9.00 -6.48 -2.62
N ARG A 104 -7.76 -6.11 -2.88
CA ARG A 104 -6.99 -6.59 -4.05
C ARG A 104 -6.72 -8.10 -4.00
N VAL A 105 -6.44 -8.65 -2.81
CA VAL A 105 -6.31 -10.10 -2.64
C VAL A 105 -7.62 -10.80 -2.95
N ALA A 106 -8.74 -10.27 -2.46
CA ALA A 106 -10.06 -10.81 -2.76
C ALA A 106 -10.37 -10.77 -4.28
N GLU A 107 -10.06 -9.68 -4.96
CA GLU A 107 -10.21 -9.54 -6.41
C GLU A 107 -9.38 -10.57 -7.18
N SER A 108 -8.13 -10.77 -6.78
CA SER A 108 -7.23 -11.74 -7.40
C SER A 108 -7.76 -13.18 -7.25
N ARG A 109 -8.24 -13.56 -6.07
CA ARG A 109 -8.84 -14.89 -5.82
C ARG A 109 -10.12 -15.08 -6.62
N ALA A 110 -10.99 -14.07 -6.68
CA ALA A 110 -12.19 -14.13 -7.50
C ALA A 110 -11.86 -14.29 -9.00
N SER A 111 -10.81 -13.64 -9.47
CA SER A 111 -10.34 -13.77 -10.84
C SER A 111 -9.78 -15.17 -11.13
N ALA A 112 -8.97 -15.72 -10.22
CA ALA A 112 -8.45 -17.09 -10.32
C ALA A 112 -9.58 -18.12 -10.37
N MET A 113 -10.57 -18.01 -9.49
CA MET A 113 -11.73 -18.91 -9.47
C MET A 113 -12.52 -18.84 -10.79
N ARG A 114 -12.71 -17.64 -11.38
CA ARG A 114 -13.34 -17.52 -12.71
C ARG A 114 -12.54 -18.24 -13.79
N GLY A 115 -11.21 -18.07 -13.77
CA GLY A 115 -10.31 -18.75 -14.71
C GLY A 115 -10.39 -20.28 -14.59
N GLU A 116 -10.40 -20.81 -13.39
CA GLU A 116 -10.51 -22.27 -13.13
C GLU A 116 -11.86 -22.81 -13.63
N ARG A 117 -12.97 -22.09 -13.37
CA ARG A 117 -14.29 -22.49 -13.88
C ARG A 117 -14.32 -22.49 -15.41
N ALA A 118 -13.80 -21.45 -16.06
CA ALA A 118 -13.73 -21.40 -17.51
C ALA A 118 -12.89 -22.52 -18.11
N LEU A 119 -11.74 -22.83 -17.51
CA LEU A 119 -10.91 -23.97 -17.91
C LEU A 119 -11.63 -25.31 -17.76
N LYS A 120 -12.39 -25.47 -16.66
CA LYS A 120 -13.19 -26.67 -16.45
C LYS A 120 -14.27 -26.81 -17.53
N GLU A 121 -15.02 -25.77 -17.83
CA GLU A 121 -16.05 -25.74 -18.87
C GLU A 121 -15.49 -26.11 -20.25
N ILE A 122 -14.32 -25.57 -20.63
CA ILE A 122 -13.65 -25.90 -21.88
C ILE A 122 -13.24 -27.37 -21.91
N ARG A 123 -12.65 -27.91 -20.83
CA ARG A 123 -12.26 -29.32 -20.75
C ARG A 123 -13.46 -30.26 -20.85
N ASP A 124 -14.55 -29.91 -20.20
CA ASP A 124 -15.78 -30.70 -20.24
C ASP A 124 -16.40 -30.68 -21.65
N SER A 125 -16.38 -29.52 -22.33
CA SER A 125 -16.82 -29.39 -23.70
C SER A 125 -15.97 -30.21 -24.68
N ILE A 126 -14.63 -30.18 -24.54
CA ILE A 126 -13.72 -31.00 -25.36
C ILE A 126 -14.02 -32.49 -25.16
N ARG A 127 -14.20 -32.93 -23.91
CA ARG A 127 -14.52 -34.35 -23.61
C ARG A 127 -15.86 -34.73 -24.27
N SER A 128 -16.88 -33.90 -24.15
CA SER A 128 -18.17 -34.14 -24.77
C SER A 128 -18.08 -34.29 -26.30
N LEU A 129 -17.28 -33.43 -26.95
CA LEU A 129 -17.03 -33.50 -28.38
C LEU A 129 -16.27 -34.79 -28.78
N GLN A 130 -15.26 -35.17 -28.01
CA GLN A 130 -14.52 -36.43 -28.22
C GLN A 130 -15.45 -37.65 -28.11
N ASP A 131 -16.31 -37.69 -27.11
CA ASP A 131 -17.29 -38.76 -26.93
C ASP A 131 -18.27 -38.83 -28.09
N GLU A 132 -18.70 -37.70 -28.61
CA GLU A 132 -19.60 -37.62 -29.78
C GLU A 132 -18.88 -38.09 -31.06
N ILE A 133 -17.63 -37.73 -31.28
CA ILE A 133 -16.82 -38.20 -32.39
C ILE A 133 -16.66 -39.73 -32.31
N ASN A 134 -16.31 -40.25 -31.13
CA ASN A 134 -16.13 -41.69 -30.93
C ASN A 134 -17.43 -42.47 -31.13
N ARG A 135 -18.59 -41.90 -30.78
CA ARG A 135 -19.90 -42.53 -31.01
C ARG A 135 -20.26 -42.56 -32.50
N ARG A 136 -19.82 -41.62 -33.30
CA ARG A 136 -20.11 -41.54 -34.74
C ARG A 136 -19.06 -42.20 -35.63
N ALA A 137 -17.92 -42.58 -35.06
CA ALA A 137 -16.91 -43.32 -35.79
C ALA A 137 -17.46 -44.75 -36.11
N PRO A 138 -17.37 -45.20 -37.36
CA PRO A 138 -17.87 -46.51 -37.81
C PRO A 138 -17.09 -47.68 -37.18
#